data_c2f8b62eb98f25227a14b97ae7ad9896
#
_entry.id   c2f8b62eb98f25227a14b97ae7ad9896
#
_cell.length_a   1.000
_cell.length_b   1.000
_cell.length_c   1.000
_cell.angle_alpha   90.00
_cell.angle_beta   90.00
_cell.angle_gamma   90.00
#
_symmetry.space_group_name_H-M   'P 1'
#
loop_
_entity.id
_entity.type
_entity.pdbx_description
1 polymer ?
#
loop_
_entity_poly.entity_id
_entity_poly.type
_entity_poly.pdbx_seq_one_letter_code
_entity_poly.pdbx_strand_id
1 'polypeptide(L)'
;MNLAKAASLRSEDPYVKVGACALDADNRVLAVGYNGLASGKDCDDAFWEDRDLRRKFMIHAEANCLSMCVKGEVNLLAVTLLPCSYCATMIASYGVRKVVYGEEYQRDTKSKEIFDFYGILLEKK
;
A
#
# COMPACT_ATOMS: atom_id res chain seq x y z
N MET A 1 -8.45 0.12 9.06
CA MET A 1 -7.76 -1.17 8.81
C MET A 1 -8.67 -2.24 8.22
N ASN A 2 -9.91 -2.36 8.66
CA ASN A 2 -10.81 -3.41 8.11
C ASN A 2 -11.07 -3.27 6.61
N LEU A 3 -11.24 -2.04 6.12
CA LEU A 3 -11.40 -1.81 4.68
C LEU A 3 -10.14 -2.17 3.89
N ALA A 4 -8.96 -1.90 4.43
CA ALA A 4 -7.71 -2.31 3.80
C ALA A 4 -7.61 -3.84 3.73
N LYS A 5 -7.98 -4.54 4.81
CA LYS A 5 -8.01 -6.00 4.83
C LYS A 5 -9.01 -6.56 3.80
N ALA A 6 -10.20 -5.98 3.73
CA ALA A 6 -11.19 -6.39 2.74
C ALA A 6 -10.67 -6.19 1.31
N ALA A 7 -10.03 -5.06 1.04
CA ALA A 7 -9.44 -4.79 -0.28
C ALA A 7 -8.36 -5.82 -0.63
N SER A 8 -7.54 -6.24 0.33
CA SER A 8 -6.47 -7.20 0.09
C SER A 8 -6.97 -8.54 -0.48
N LEU A 9 -8.20 -8.92 -0.14
CA LEU A 9 -8.79 -10.17 -0.61
C LEU A 9 -9.01 -10.19 -2.14
N ARG A 10 -9.01 -9.03 -2.77
CA ARG A 10 -9.15 -8.91 -4.23
C ARG A 10 -7.84 -9.13 -4.98
N SER A 11 -6.71 -9.16 -4.28
CA SER A 11 -5.42 -9.39 -4.92
C SER A 11 -5.36 -10.76 -5.59
N GLU A 12 -4.84 -10.78 -6.81
CA GLU A 12 -4.61 -12.03 -7.57
C GLU A 12 -3.35 -12.76 -7.12
N ASP A 13 -2.47 -12.09 -6.37
CA ASP A 13 -1.24 -12.72 -5.87
C ASP A 13 -1.62 -13.82 -4.86
N PRO A 14 -1.30 -15.09 -5.15
CA PRO A 14 -1.65 -16.19 -4.25
C PRO A 14 -0.78 -16.25 -2.99
N TYR A 15 0.33 -15.50 -2.95
CA TYR A 15 1.31 -15.59 -1.87
C TYR A 15 1.24 -14.39 -0.93
N VAL A 16 1.16 -13.18 -1.47
CA VAL A 16 1.15 -11.95 -0.67
C VAL A 16 0.01 -11.06 -1.14
N LYS A 17 -0.97 -10.87 -0.27
CA LYS A 17 -2.13 -10.02 -0.56
C LYS A 17 -2.05 -8.79 0.36
N VAL A 18 -1.93 -7.62 -0.26
CA VAL A 18 -1.83 -6.35 0.46
C VAL A 18 -3.01 -5.47 0.06
N GLY A 19 -3.60 -4.81 1.03
CA GLY A 19 -4.66 -3.84 0.81
C GLY A 19 -4.34 -2.51 1.47
N ALA A 20 -4.87 -1.44 0.90
CA ALA A 20 -4.71 -0.08 1.41
C ALA A 20 -6.04 0.66 1.35
N CYS A 21 -6.23 1.58 2.30
CA CYS A 21 -7.40 2.45 2.35
C CYS A 21 -6.96 3.87 2.74
N ALA A 22 -7.35 4.85 1.94
CA ALA A 22 -7.04 6.26 2.18
C ALA A 22 -8.27 6.99 2.75
N LEU A 23 -8.06 7.75 3.82
CA LEU A 23 -9.09 8.56 4.46
C LEU A 23 -8.68 10.03 4.43
N ASP A 24 -9.69 10.92 4.31
CA ASP A 24 -9.48 12.36 4.46
C ASP A 24 -9.47 12.78 5.94
N ALA A 25 -9.35 14.09 6.20
CA ALA A 25 -9.30 14.62 7.55
C ALA A 25 -10.61 14.41 8.34
N ASP A 26 -11.72 14.17 7.64
CA ASP A 26 -13.03 13.89 8.24
C ASP A 26 -13.31 12.39 8.34
N ASN A 27 -12.28 11.55 8.13
CA ASN A 27 -12.37 10.09 8.15
C ASN A 27 -13.27 9.50 7.05
N ARG A 28 -13.46 10.22 5.96
CA ARG A 28 -14.19 9.70 4.80
C ARG A 28 -13.25 8.89 3.94
N VAL A 29 -13.76 7.79 3.38
CA VAL A 29 -12.99 6.94 2.47
C VAL A 29 -12.81 7.64 1.13
N LEU A 30 -11.56 7.88 0.76
CA LEU A 30 -11.21 8.46 -0.55
C LEU A 30 -10.98 7.38 -1.59
N ALA A 31 -10.29 6.32 -1.22
CA ALA A 31 -9.96 5.23 -2.12
C ALA A 31 -9.56 3.98 -1.35
N VAL A 32 -9.67 2.84 -2.01
CA VAL A 32 -9.07 1.59 -1.57
C VAL A 32 -8.22 1.04 -2.72
N GLY A 33 -7.23 0.24 -2.39
CA GLY A 33 -6.37 -0.40 -3.38
C GLY A 33 -5.84 -1.72 -2.88
N TYR A 34 -5.39 -2.55 -3.80
CA TYR A 34 -4.74 -3.82 -3.49
C TYR A 34 -3.62 -4.05 -4.50
N ASN A 35 -2.65 -4.89 -4.13
CA ASN A 35 -1.53 -5.18 -5.01
C ASN A 35 -1.98 -6.04 -6.17
N GLY A 36 -1.50 -5.73 -7.37
CA GLY A 36 -1.88 -6.45 -8.56
C GLY A 36 -1.21 -5.93 -9.82
N LEU A 37 -1.53 -6.57 -10.92
CA LEU A 37 -1.09 -6.13 -12.23
C LEU A 37 -1.93 -4.95 -12.70
N ALA A 38 -1.41 -4.22 -13.69
CA ALA A 38 -2.19 -3.16 -14.33
C ALA A 38 -3.51 -3.73 -14.87
N SER A 39 -4.57 -2.93 -14.80
CA SER A 39 -5.91 -3.35 -15.22
C SER A 39 -5.90 -3.92 -16.64
N GLY A 40 -6.56 -5.06 -16.81
CA GLY A 40 -6.66 -5.74 -18.09
C GLY A 40 -5.51 -6.68 -18.44
N LYS A 41 -4.49 -6.77 -17.56
CA LYS A 41 -3.38 -7.71 -17.78
C LYS A 41 -3.63 -8.99 -17.00
N ASP A 42 -3.69 -10.11 -17.69
CA ASP A 42 -3.76 -11.44 -17.08
C ASP A 42 -2.47 -12.20 -17.31
N CYS A 43 -2.10 -13.02 -16.35
CA CYS A 43 -0.94 -13.89 -16.43
C CYS A 43 -1.30 -15.31 -16.00
N ASP A 44 -0.52 -16.28 -16.47
CA ASP A 44 -0.70 -17.69 -16.13
C ASP A 44 -0.08 -18.05 -14.78
N ASP A 45 -0.25 -19.33 -14.40
CA ASP A 45 0.28 -19.83 -13.12
C ASP A 45 1.80 -19.74 -13.05
N ALA A 46 2.49 -19.89 -14.17
CA ALA A 46 3.95 -19.81 -14.19
C ALA A 46 4.44 -18.42 -13.78
N PHE A 47 3.75 -17.36 -14.19
CA PHE A 47 4.03 -16.00 -13.73
C PHE A 47 3.84 -15.89 -12.22
N TRP A 48 2.69 -16.37 -11.70
CA TRP A 48 2.36 -16.23 -10.29
C TRP A 48 3.29 -17.03 -9.38
N GLU A 49 3.89 -18.10 -9.88
CA GLU A 49 4.86 -18.89 -9.13
C GLU A 49 6.26 -18.26 -9.12
N ASP A 50 6.55 -17.36 -10.06
CA ASP A 50 7.87 -16.73 -10.17
C ASP A 50 7.91 -15.45 -9.34
N ARG A 51 8.59 -15.52 -8.19
CA ARG A 51 8.73 -14.40 -7.27
C ARG A 51 9.40 -13.18 -7.90
N ASP A 52 10.42 -13.40 -8.73
CA ASP A 52 11.14 -12.29 -9.35
C ASP A 52 10.27 -11.56 -10.36
N LEU A 53 9.46 -12.30 -11.12
CA LEU A 53 8.50 -11.69 -12.04
C LEU A 53 7.41 -10.90 -11.28
N ARG A 54 6.88 -11.46 -10.20
CA ARG A 54 5.88 -10.73 -9.39
C ARG A 54 6.46 -9.42 -8.87
N ARG A 55 7.65 -9.45 -8.29
CA ARG A 55 8.30 -8.24 -7.75
C ARG A 55 8.57 -7.20 -8.82
N LYS A 56 8.86 -7.63 -10.04
CA LYS A 56 9.17 -6.72 -11.14
C LYS A 56 7.93 -6.01 -11.68
N PHE A 57 6.80 -6.71 -11.77
CA PHE A 57 5.64 -6.20 -12.50
C PHE A 57 4.44 -5.83 -11.64
N MET A 58 4.37 -6.30 -10.39
CA MET A 58 3.25 -6.00 -9.52
C MET A 58 3.24 -4.54 -9.09
N ILE A 59 2.06 -3.93 -9.14
CA ILE A 59 1.84 -2.59 -8.61
C ILE A 59 1.45 -2.75 -7.14
N HIS A 60 2.08 -1.99 -6.27
CA HIS A 60 1.81 -2.07 -4.83
C HIS A 60 0.44 -1.49 -4.49
N ALA A 61 -0.17 -2.00 -3.42
CA ALA A 61 -1.49 -1.56 -2.97
C ALA A 61 -1.53 -0.06 -2.69
N GLU A 62 -0.48 0.49 -2.10
CA GLU A 62 -0.36 1.91 -1.79
C GLU A 62 -0.42 2.75 -3.08
N ALA A 63 0.30 2.33 -4.13
CA ALA A 63 0.29 3.02 -5.40
C ALA A 63 -1.10 2.97 -6.06
N ASN A 64 -1.74 1.80 -6.06
CA ASN A 64 -3.09 1.66 -6.61
C ASN A 64 -4.10 2.51 -5.84
N CYS A 65 -3.97 2.59 -4.52
CA CYS A 65 -4.85 3.40 -3.69
C CYS A 65 -4.63 4.90 -3.93
N LEU A 66 -3.39 5.36 -3.80
CA LEU A 66 -3.07 6.78 -3.90
C LEU A 66 -3.25 7.34 -5.30
N SER A 67 -3.14 6.51 -6.34
CA SER A 67 -3.38 6.95 -7.72
C SER A 67 -4.79 7.50 -7.94
N MET A 68 -5.74 7.13 -7.08
CA MET A 68 -7.12 7.62 -7.13
C MET A 68 -7.34 8.84 -6.25
N CYS A 69 -6.30 9.36 -5.62
CA CYS A 69 -6.38 10.48 -4.68
C CYS A 69 -5.68 11.72 -5.24
N VAL A 70 -6.07 12.88 -4.73
CA VAL A 70 -5.40 14.14 -5.00
C VAL A 70 -4.36 14.39 -3.91
N LYS A 71 -3.18 14.84 -4.28
CA LYS A 71 -2.13 15.19 -3.32
C LYS A 71 -2.65 16.24 -2.35
N GLY A 72 -2.42 16.02 -1.06
CA GLY A 72 -2.84 16.92 0.01
C GLY A 72 -4.17 16.57 0.65
N GLU A 73 -5.01 15.72 0.03
CA GLU A 73 -6.31 15.36 0.60
C GLU A 73 -6.27 14.15 1.54
N VAL A 74 -5.24 13.31 1.42
CA VAL A 74 -5.14 12.09 2.24
C VAL A 74 -4.54 12.41 3.59
N ASN A 75 -5.33 12.21 4.64
CA ASN A 75 -4.87 12.40 6.02
C ASN A 75 -4.27 11.13 6.59
N LEU A 76 -4.93 9.99 6.37
CA LEU A 76 -4.52 8.69 6.90
C LEU A 76 -4.53 7.65 5.80
N LEU A 77 -3.47 6.85 5.77
CA LEU A 77 -3.40 5.67 4.91
C LEU A 77 -3.26 4.43 5.80
N ALA A 78 -4.22 3.52 5.69
CA ALA A 78 -4.17 2.22 6.35
C ALA A 78 -3.71 1.19 5.34
N VAL A 79 -2.70 0.40 5.69
CA VAL A 79 -2.12 -0.64 4.82
C VAL A 79 -1.99 -1.93 5.63
N THR A 80 -2.34 -3.05 5.05
CA THR A 80 -2.25 -4.34 5.77
C THR A 80 -0.82 -4.76 6.06
N LEU A 81 0.14 -4.27 5.27
CA LEU A 81 1.56 -4.57 5.41
C LEU A 81 2.35 -3.25 5.46
N LEU A 82 3.37 -3.18 6.31
CA LEU A 82 4.23 -2.00 6.40
C LEU A 82 4.75 -1.65 4.99
N PRO A 83 4.55 -0.39 4.52
CA PRO A 83 5.04 0.00 3.21
C PRO A 83 6.55 -0.17 3.07
N CYS A 84 7.00 -0.52 1.88
CA CYS A 84 8.43 -0.57 1.58
C CYS A 84 9.00 0.85 1.48
N SER A 85 10.32 0.97 1.41
CA SER A 85 10.98 2.26 1.33
C SER A 85 10.54 3.07 0.10
N TYR A 86 10.34 2.40 -1.02
CA TYR A 86 9.87 3.05 -2.24
C TYR A 86 8.46 3.64 -2.06
N CYS A 87 7.53 2.87 -1.49
CA CYS A 87 6.18 3.36 -1.22
C CYS A 87 6.18 4.45 -0.15
N ALA A 88 7.09 4.40 0.82
CA ALA A 88 7.16 5.41 1.86
C ALA A 88 7.45 6.80 1.29
N THR A 89 8.37 6.93 0.34
CA THR A 89 8.65 8.22 -0.30
C THR A 89 7.46 8.71 -1.13
N MET A 90 6.78 7.81 -1.82
CA MET A 90 5.56 8.14 -2.56
C MET A 90 4.45 8.62 -1.62
N ILE A 91 4.23 7.92 -0.51
CA ILE A 91 3.24 8.30 0.50
C ILE A 91 3.55 9.70 1.03
N ALA A 92 4.82 9.98 1.34
CA ALA A 92 5.24 11.30 1.77
C ALA A 92 4.95 12.37 0.72
N SER A 93 5.14 12.07 -0.56
CA SER A 93 4.87 13.01 -1.66
C SER A 93 3.39 13.37 -1.77
N TYR A 94 2.49 12.54 -1.29
CA TYR A 94 1.05 12.83 -1.26
C TYR A 94 0.63 13.67 -0.05
N GLY A 95 1.53 13.92 0.89
CA GLY A 95 1.22 14.72 2.08
C GLY A 95 0.44 13.95 3.14
N VAL A 96 0.49 12.63 3.12
CA VAL A 96 -0.17 11.79 4.13
C VAL A 96 0.41 12.09 5.51
N ARG A 97 -0.45 12.29 6.51
CA ARG A 97 -0.03 12.65 7.86
C ARG A 97 0.20 11.47 8.77
N LYS A 98 -0.54 10.39 8.55
CA LYS A 98 -0.47 9.19 9.39
C LYS A 98 -0.60 7.94 8.54
N VAL A 99 0.22 6.94 8.87
CA VAL A 99 0.15 5.60 8.29
C VAL A 99 -0.12 4.60 9.41
N VAL A 100 -1.11 3.75 9.20
CA VAL A 100 -1.45 2.64 10.08
C VAL A 100 -1.17 1.35 9.32
N TYR A 101 -0.44 0.42 9.92
CA TYR A 101 -0.14 -0.84 9.25
C TYR A 101 -0.45 -2.05 10.13
N GLY A 102 -0.70 -3.19 9.48
CA GLY A 102 -1.05 -4.43 10.17
C GLY A 102 0.17 -5.27 10.54
N GLU A 103 0.93 -5.67 9.54
CA GLU A 103 2.08 -6.55 9.70
C GLU A 103 3.32 -5.93 9.06
N GLU A 104 4.50 -6.45 9.40
CA GLU A 104 5.74 -6.00 8.77
C GLU A 104 6.60 -7.18 8.35
N TYR A 105 7.23 -7.04 7.16
CA TYR A 105 8.31 -7.90 6.75
C TYR A 105 9.63 -7.34 7.25
N GLN A 106 10.50 -8.21 7.69
CA GLN A 106 11.82 -7.80 8.19
C GLN A 106 12.80 -7.35 7.10
N ARG A 107 12.41 -7.46 5.83
CA ARG A 107 13.30 -7.20 4.70
C ARG A 107 13.60 -5.73 4.44
N ASP A 108 12.65 -4.87 4.71
CA ASP A 108 12.80 -3.44 4.43
C ASP A 108 12.21 -2.63 5.56
N THR A 109 13.05 -2.30 6.52
CA THR A 109 12.70 -1.46 7.66
C THR A 109 13.01 0.01 7.42
N LYS A 110 13.54 0.35 6.24
CA LYS A 110 13.91 1.73 5.90
C LYS A 110 12.73 2.66 5.82
N SER A 111 11.53 2.12 5.59
CA SER A 111 10.32 2.95 5.54
C SER A 111 10.08 3.70 6.84
N LYS A 112 10.40 3.10 7.99
CA LYS A 112 10.24 3.76 9.30
C LYS A 112 11.10 5.00 9.40
N GLU A 113 12.32 4.93 8.93
CA GLU A 113 13.26 6.05 8.89
C GLU A 113 12.75 7.16 7.95
N ILE A 114 12.19 6.78 6.80
CA ILE A 114 11.63 7.72 5.85
C ILE A 114 10.41 8.43 6.43
N PHE A 115 9.50 7.71 7.07
CA PHE A 115 8.33 8.31 7.71
C PHE A 115 8.74 9.26 8.83
N ASP A 116 9.72 8.88 9.64
CA ASP A 116 10.24 9.74 10.69
C ASP A 116 10.83 11.03 10.12
N PHE A 117 11.61 10.91 9.05
CA PHE A 117 12.22 12.07 8.38
C PHE A 117 11.16 13.08 7.92
N TYR A 118 10.05 12.61 7.36
CA TYR A 118 8.98 13.49 6.87
C TYR A 118 7.94 13.85 7.93
N GLY A 119 8.11 13.40 9.17
CA GLY A 119 7.18 13.72 10.25
C GLY A 119 5.84 13.00 10.13
N ILE A 120 5.79 11.87 9.46
CA ILE A 120 4.57 11.08 9.31
C ILE A 120 4.45 10.15 10.51
N LEU A 121 3.30 10.20 11.20
CA LEU A 121 3.02 9.30 12.31
C LEU A 121 2.84 7.89 11.79
N LEU A 122 3.48 6.92 12.44
CA LEU A 122 3.40 5.52 12.05
C LEU A 122 2.91 4.70 13.25
N GLU A 123 1.84 3.94 13.04
CA GLU A 123 1.22 3.14 14.10
C GLU A 123 0.92 1.73 13.60
N LYS A 124 1.33 0.74 14.37
CA LYS A 124 0.97 -0.66 14.11
C LYS A 124 -0.37 -0.98 14.76
N LYS A 125 -1.24 -1.61 14.01
CA LYS A 125 -2.55 -2.05 14.51
C LYS A 125 -2.60 -3.55 14.78
#